data_22d9d0915875c899c1a46e34bafc80b3
#
_entry.id   22d9d0915875c899c1a46e34bafc80b3
#
_cell.length_a   1.000
_cell.length_b   1.000
_cell.length_c   1.000
_cell.angle_alpha   90.00
_cell.angle_beta   90.00
_cell.angle_gamma   90.00
#
_symmetry.space_group_name_H-M   'P 1'
#
loop_
_entity.id
_entity.type
_entity.pdbx_description
1 polymer ?
#
loop_
_entity_poly.entity_id
_entity_poly.type
_entity_poly.pdbx_seq_one_letter_code
_entity_poly.pdbx_strand_id
1 'polypeptide(L)'
;MSLGSIEVIPYALPFKEPYVTARGTLTQREMVLLRLRDEDGVVGLGEAVPLSLRGGATLEQVVRELEGYAEDRDTSGLSAPARCAVEMALMDLRERRGEGKEAGKGERDEAVLCNATLVAGPAEEVATEAERWAEDGFTTFKLKLGAETAKKSDVRTLSRTRDIEQVRAVREAVGTEARIRVDANEAWDLETAKRVLAELEPYEVELAEQPVAGLEAMAKLAAATSIPLAADESVTTPEEAERAVALGACAYTGIKLSKVGGPETALAIAEVLPAYVTSALDGPVGIAAGARVALDLADAGHPERPELAHGLATQRLFASTIASVECELRDGMLHPPPGPGPGLGVEIDEEALEAHRL
;
A
#
# COMPACT_ATOMS: atom_id res chain seq x y z
N MET A 1 -11.75 -23.88 -14.52
CA MET A 1 -10.68 -23.31 -15.35
C MET A 1 -9.47 -24.23 -15.23
N SER A 2 -8.96 -24.75 -16.35
CA SER A 2 -7.74 -25.60 -16.35
C SER A 2 -6.54 -24.69 -16.61
N LEU A 3 -5.52 -24.77 -15.74
CA LEU A 3 -4.27 -24.03 -15.90
C LEU A 3 -3.26 -24.90 -16.67
N GLY A 4 -2.70 -24.36 -17.73
CA GLY A 4 -1.70 -25.01 -18.56
C GLY A 4 -0.29 -24.92 -17.96
N SER A 5 0.23 -23.72 -17.73
CA SER A 5 1.56 -23.51 -17.14
C SER A 5 1.57 -22.37 -16.13
N ILE A 6 2.54 -22.44 -15.22
CA ILE A 6 2.80 -21.39 -14.23
C ILE A 6 4.29 -21.04 -14.30
N GLU A 7 4.58 -19.75 -14.33
CA GLU A 7 5.95 -19.22 -14.26
C GLU A 7 6.11 -18.38 -13.00
N VAL A 8 7.15 -18.66 -12.24
CA VAL A 8 7.54 -17.93 -11.02
C VAL A 8 8.85 -17.19 -11.33
N ILE A 9 8.81 -15.87 -11.37
CA ILE A 9 9.92 -15.05 -11.83
C ILE A 9 10.31 -14.04 -10.76
N PRO A 10 11.34 -14.32 -9.94
CA PRO A 10 11.87 -13.34 -9.00
C PRO A 10 12.59 -12.22 -9.75
N TYR A 11 12.35 -10.99 -9.32
CA TYR A 11 12.95 -9.79 -9.90
C TYR A 11 13.12 -8.68 -8.86
N ALA A 12 13.92 -7.66 -9.17
CA ALA A 12 14.10 -6.51 -8.29
C ALA A 12 14.10 -5.20 -9.06
N LEU A 13 13.40 -4.19 -8.52
CA LEU A 13 13.43 -2.83 -9.04
C LEU A 13 14.30 -1.94 -8.16
N PRO A 14 15.28 -1.22 -8.72
CA PRO A 14 16.10 -0.28 -7.99
C PRO A 14 15.29 0.97 -7.63
N PHE A 15 15.50 1.51 -6.43
CA PHE A 15 14.99 2.82 -6.06
C PHE A 15 15.83 3.94 -6.71
N LYS A 16 15.20 5.09 -7.01
CA LYS A 16 15.91 6.30 -7.47
C LYS A 16 16.91 6.78 -6.42
N GLU A 17 16.51 6.72 -5.15
CA GLU A 17 17.32 7.03 -3.99
C GLU A 17 17.12 5.95 -2.92
N PRO A 18 18.11 5.71 -2.03
CA PRO A 18 17.94 4.72 -0.97
C PRO A 18 16.70 5.00 -0.12
N TYR A 19 15.80 4.03 -0.04
CA TYR A 19 14.57 4.12 0.74
C TYR A 19 14.84 3.79 2.22
N VAL A 20 14.86 4.82 3.06
CA VAL A 20 15.14 4.68 4.49
C VAL A 20 13.87 4.37 5.26
N THR A 21 13.90 3.30 6.04
CA THR A 21 12.82 2.88 6.96
C THR A 21 13.33 2.82 8.39
N ALA A 22 12.44 2.75 9.36
CA ALA A 22 12.81 2.50 10.76
C ALA A 22 13.54 1.17 10.98
N ARG A 23 13.50 0.24 10.02
CA ARG A 23 14.05 -1.12 10.11
C ARG A 23 15.26 -1.39 9.19
N GLY A 24 15.63 -0.41 8.38
CA GLY A 24 16.78 -0.52 7.47
C GLY A 24 16.62 0.33 6.21
N THR A 25 17.65 0.30 5.38
CA THR A 25 17.70 1.02 4.11
C THR A 25 17.62 0.03 2.96
N LEU A 26 16.73 0.28 2.01
CA LEU A 26 16.58 -0.49 0.78
C LEU A 26 17.17 0.29 -0.39
N THR A 27 17.95 -0.35 -1.22
CA THR A 27 18.44 0.18 -2.51
C THR A 27 17.66 -0.37 -3.69
N GLN A 28 16.96 -1.49 -3.50
CA GLN A 28 16.07 -2.12 -4.45
C GLN A 28 14.91 -2.80 -3.72
N ARG A 29 13.84 -3.09 -4.45
CA ARG A 29 12.71 -3.87 -3.97
C ARG A 29 12.65 -5.21 -4.69
N GLU A 30 12.83 -6.29 -3.95
CA GLU A 30 12.71 -7.65 -4.44
C GLU A 30 11.24 -8.09 -4.46
N MET A 31 10.82 -8.72 -5.54
CA MET A 31 9.44 -9.13 -5.81
C MET A 31 9.42 -10.43 -6.62
N VAL A 32 8.24 -11.01 -6.77
CA VAL A 32 8.04 -12.18 -7.65
C VAL A 32 6.88 -11.89 -8.58
N LEU A 33 7.11 -11.92 -9.88
CA LEU A 33 6.07 -11.96 -10.89
C LEU A 33 5.58 -13.40 -11.05
N LEU A 34 4.26 -13.59 -10.95
CA LEU A 34 3.58 -14.85 -11.21
C LEU A 34 2.80 -14.76 -12.52
N ARG A 35 3.03 -15.68 -13.45
CA ARG A 35 2.24 -15.83 -14.67
C ARG A 35 1.46 -17.12 -14.63
N LEU A 36 0.14 -17.04 -14.71
CA LEU A 36 -0.74 -18.17 -14.87
C LEU A 36 -1.21 -18.20 -16.33
N ARG A 37 -0.88 -19.25 -17.06
CA ARG A 37 -1.36 -19.45 -18.42
C ARG A 37 -2.37 -20.58 -18.44
N ASP A 38 -3.53 -20.34 -19.04
CA ASP A 38 -4.53 -21.41 -19.26
C ASP A 38 -4.25 -22.25 -20.52
N GLU A 39 -5.10 -23.22 -20.77
CA GLU A 39 -4.97 -24.12 -21.94
C GLU A 39 -5.21 -23.38 -23.27
N ASP A 40 -5.94 -22.27 -23.27
CA ASP A 40 -6.18 -21.43 -24.45
C ASP A 40 -5.06 -20.41 -24.69
N GLY A 41 -4.05 -20.36 -23.81
CA GLY A 41 -2.88 -19.48 -23.90
C GLY A 41 -3.10 -18.08 -23.31
N VAL A 42 -4.24 -17.80 -22.67
CA VAL A 42 -4.49 -16.55 -21.96
C VAL A 42 -3.63 -16.50 -20.71
N VAL A 43 -3.00 -15.36 -20.46
CA VAL A 43 -2.09 -15.16 -19.32
C VAL A 43 -2.69 -14.19 -18.32
N GLY A 44 -2.78 -14.61 -17.05
CA GLY A 44 -3.05 -13.74 -15.93
C GLY A 44 -1.76 -13.42 -15.16
N LEU A 45 -1.64 -12.20 -14.69
CA LEU A 45 -0.48 -11.67 -13.98
C LEU A 45 -0.78 -11.48 -12.50
N GLY A 46 0.15 -11.91 -11.65
CA GLY A 46 0.14 -11.64 -10.22
C GLY A 46 1.50 -11.23 -9.72
N GLU A 47 1.55 -10.58 -8.57
CA GLU A 47 2.78 -10.09 -7.98
C GLU A 47 2.82 -10.34 -6.49
N ALA A 48 3.92 -10.92 -6.02
CA ALA A 48 4.19 -11.05 -4.59
C ALA A 48 5.27 -10.08 -4.14
N VAL A 49 4.99 -9.37 -3.05
CA VAL A 49 5.95 -8.47 -2.41
C VAL A 49 6.34 -9.04 -1.04
N PRO A 50 7.55 -9.61 -0.88
CA PRO A 50 8.02 -10.15 0.41
C PRO A 50 7.98 -9.10 1.52
N LEU A 51 7.67 -9.52 2.75
CA LEU A 51 7.53 -8.66 3.93
C LEU A 51 8.63 -8.87 4.97
N SER A 52 9.82 -9.32 4.55
CA SER A 52 10.95 -9.72 5.40
C SER A 52 11.38 -8.65 6.40
N LEU A 53 11.35 -7.36 6.04
CA LEU A 53 11.66 -6.25 6.95
C LEU A 53 10.74 -6.16 8.16
N ARG A 54 9.56 -6.78 8.09
CA ARG A 54 8.57 -6.81 9.18
C ARG A 54 8.43 -8.18 9.84
N GLY A 55 9.40 -9.08 9.58
CA GLY A 55 9.39 -10.46 10.10
C GLY A 55 8.41 -11.37 9.36
N GLY A 56 7.88 -10.94 8.22
CA GLY A 56 7.05 -11.76 7.33
C GLY A 56 7.89 -12.60 6.35
N ALA A 57 7.23 -13.19 5.35
CA ALA A 57 7.84 -14.07 4.37
C ALA A 57 9.02 -13.43 3.63
N THR A 58 10.11 -14.18 3.47
CA THR A 58 11.27 -13.77 2.66
C THR A 58 11.04 -14.05 1.19
N LEU A 59 11.89 -13.50 0.30
CA LEU A 59 11.84 -13.78 -1.13
C LEU A 59 11.95 -15.29 -1.40
N GLU A 60 12.94 -15.96 -0.80
CA GLU A 60 13.19 -17.38 -1.01
C GLU A 60 12.00 -18.24 -0.51
N GLN A 61 11.33 -17.81 0.56
CA GLN A 61 10.13 -18.49 1.04
C GLN A 61 8.98 -18.34 0.03
N VAL A 62 8.72 -17.12 -0.43
CA VAL A 62 7.65 -16.82 -1.41
C VAL A 62 7.88 -17.58 -2.72
N VAL A 63 9.13 -17.60 -3.23
CA VAL A 63 9.48 -18.35 -4.43
C VAL A 63 9.18 -19.84 -4.26
N ARG A 64 9.66 -20.48 -3.17
CA ARG A 64 9.39 -21.90 -2.91
C ARG A 64 7.90 -22.22 -2.78
N GLU A 65 7.13 -21.35 -2.14
CA GLU A 65 5.69 -21.51 -1.99
C GLU A 65 4.96 -21.45 -3.35
N LEU A 66 5.35 -20.49 -4.21
CA LEU A 66 4.77 -20.35 -5.55
C LEU A 66 5.21 -21.48 -6.50
N GLU A 67 6.44 -21.98 -6.38
CA GLU A 67 6.90 -23.17 -7.11
C GLU A 67 6.11 -24.42 -6.67
N GLY A 68 5.87 -24.61 -5.36
CA GLY A 68 5.00 -25.66 -4.85
C GLY A 68 3.58 -25.54 -5.41
N TYR A 69 3.01 -24.33 -5.36
CA TYR A 69 1.71 -24.06 -5.98
C TYR A 69 1.72 -24.39 -7.49
N ALA A 70 2.82 -24.18 -8.20
CA ALA A 70 2.93 -24.54 -9.60
C ALA A 70 2.85 -26.05 -9.84
N GLU A 71 3.21 -26.88 -8.86
CA GLU A 71 3.18 -28.33 -8.96
C GLU A 71 1.79 -28.92 -8.61
N ASP A 72 1.21 -28.51 -7.48
CA ASP A 72 0.01 -29.17 -6.90
C ASP A 72 -1.26 -28.31 -6.87
N ARG A 73 -1.15 -27.00 -7.14
CA ARG A 73 -2.27 -26.03 -7.11
C ARG A 73 -2.87 -25.83 -5.71
N ASP A 74 -2.16 -26.26 -4.66
CA ASP A 74 -2.62 -26.07 -3.29
C ASP A 74 -2.28 -24.66 -2.79
N THR A 75 -3.28 -23.93 -2.35
CA THR A 75 -3.12 -22.60 -1.72
C THR A 75 -3.06 -22.67 -0.20
N SER A 76 -3.29 -23.87 0.38
CA SER A 76 -3.21 -24.06 1.81
C SER A 76 -1.77 -23.90 2.29
N GLY A 77 -1.56 -23.03 3.26
CA GLY A 77 -0.22 -22.79 3.79
C GLY A 77 0.63 -21.76 3.03
N LEU A 78 0.14 -21.16 1.96
CA LEU A 78 0.82 -20.02 1.33
C LEU A 78 0.88 -18.83 2.30
N SER A 79 2.04 -18.18 2.35
CA SER A 79 2.16 -16.88 3.01
C SER A 79 1.27 -15.83 2.33
N ALA A 80 0.94 -14.76 3.05
CA ALA A 80 0.09 -13.72 2.52
C ALA A 80 0.62 -13.13 1.17
N PRO A 81 1.92 -12.83 0.98
CA PRO A 81 2.42 -12.40 -0.32
C PRO A 81 2.25 -13.42 -1.44
N ALA A 82 2.51 -14.70 -1.17
CA ALA A 82 2.34 -15.75 -2.18
C ALA A 82 0.87 -15.95 -2.56
N ARG A 83 -0.04 -15.98 -1.58
CA ARG A 83 -1.48 -16.04 -1.82
C ARG A 83 -1.96 -14.83 -2.62
N CYS A 84 -1.49 -13.65 -2.28
CA CYS A 84 -1.81 -12.41 -3.00
C CYS A 84 -1.46 -12.51 -4.49
N ALA A 85 -0.28 -13.00 -4.84
CA ALA A 85 0.11 -13.19 -6.23
C ALA A 85 -0.82 -14.17 -6.97
N VAL A 86 -1.19 -15.28 -6.32
CA VAL A 86 -2.11 -16.26 -6.91
C VAL A 86 -3.50 -15.65 -7.11
N GLU A 87 -4.06 -14.97 -6.13
CA GLU A 87 -5.37 -14.30 -6.24
C GLU A 87 -5.39 -13.25 -7.35
N MET A 88 -4.37 -12.38 -7.42
CA MET A 88 -4.23 -11.37 -8.48
C MET A 88 -4.18 -12.03 -9.86
N ALA A 89 -3.34 -13.06 -10.05
CA ALA A 89 -3.19 -13.72 -11.33
C ALA A 89 -4.46 -14.42 -11.78
N LEU A 90 -5.20 -15.04 -10.85
CA LEU A 90 -6.50 -15.65 -11.14
C LEU A 90 -7.57 -14.59 -11.46
N MET A 91 -7.56 -13.45 -10.77
CA MET A 91 -8.46 -12.34 -11.05
C MET A 91 -8.19 -11.80 -12.46
N ASP A 92 -6.94 -11.46 -12.78
CA ASP A 92 -6.53 -10.96 -14.09
C ASP A 92 -6.87 -11.95 -15.23
N LEU A 93 -6.61 -13.24 -15.02
CA LEU A 93 -6.92 -14.30 -15.98
C LEU A 93 -8.43 -14.41 -16.26
N ARG A 94 -9.27 -14.41 -15.22
CA ARG A 94 -10.74 -14.46 -15.37
C ARG A 94 -11.27 -13.25 -16.14
N GLU A 95 -10.75 -12.06 -15.82
CA GLU A 95 -11.17 -10.83 -16.49
C GLU A 95 -10.75 -10.83 -17.96
N ARG A 96 -9.52 -11.27 -18.28
CA ARG A 96 -9.03 -11.43 -19.67
C ARG A 96 -9.86 -12.43 -20.49
N ARG A 97 -10.50 -13.38 -19.82
CA ARG A 97 -11.47 -14.30 -20.44
C ARG A 97 -12.89 -13.72 -20.58
N GLY A 98 -13.14 -12.53 -20.04
CA GLY A 98 -14.48 -11.95 -19.99
C GLY A 98 -15.40 -12.63 -18.96
N GLU A 99 -14.84 -13.31 -17.96
CA GLU A 99 -15.57 -14.02 -16.90
C GLU A 99 -15.63 -13.24 -15.58
N GLY A 100 -14.98 -12.05 -15.50
CA GLY A 100 -14.91 -11.23 -14.30
C GLY A 100 -16.16 -10.35 -14.10
N LYS A 101 -16.27 -9.72 -12.91
CA LYS A 101 -17.33 -8.75 -12.57
C LYS A 101 -17.40 -7.56 -13.55
N GLU A 102 -16.29 -7.29 -14.23
CA GLU A 102 -16.14 -6.19 -15.18
C GLU A 102 -16.31 -6.61 -16.64
N ALA A 103 -16.62 -7.88 -16.89
CA ALA A 103 -16.91 -8.37 -18.24
C ALA A 103 -18.07 -7.56 -18.84
N GLY A 104 -17.77 -6.76 -19.88
CA GLY A 104 -18.76 -5.95 -20.57
C GLY A 104 -18.94 -4.49 -20.03
N LYS A 105 -18.23 -4.09 -18.99
CA LYS A 105 -18.09 -2.66 -18.70
C LYS A 105 -17.08 -2.06 -19.68
N GLY A 106 -17.44 -0.93 -20.30
CA GLY A 106 -16.60 -0.21 -21.27
C GLY A 106 -15.31 0.35 -20.64
N GLU A 107 -14.59 1.17 -21.42
CA GLU A 107 -13.40 1.88 -20.93
C GLU A 107 -13.70 2.55 -19.59
N ARG A 108 -12.89 2.24 -18.57
CA ARG A 108 -12.91 2.97 -17.30
C ARG A 108 -12.04 4.21 -17.48
N ASP A 109 -12.68 5.36 -17.52
CA ASP A 109 -12.01 6.66 -17.39
C ASP A 109 -11.95 7.09 -15.91
N GLU A 110 -11.95 6.10 -15.00
CA GLU A 110 -11.94 6.33 -13.56
C GLU A 110 -10.53 6.31 -13.03
N ALA A 111 -10.15 7.38 -12.36
CA ALA A 111 -8.85 7.53 -11.73
C ALA A 111 -8.96 7.39 -10.22
N VAL A 112 -7.90 6.94 -9.58
CA VAL A 112 -7.81 6.72 -8.14
C VAL A 112 -7.08 7.88 -7.48
N LEU A 113 -7.73 8.61 -6.57
CA LEU A 113 -7.09 9.68 -5.80
C LEU A 113 -5.96 9.11 -4.95
N CYS A 114 -4.76 9.66 -5.09
CA CYS A 114 -3.58 9.19 -4.37
C CYS A 114 -3.04 10.21 -3.36
N ASN A 115 -2.39 9.71 -2.31
CA ASN A 115 -1.59 10.55 -1.43
C ASN A 115 -0.10 10.52 -1.83
N ALA A 116 0.56 11.64 -1.68
CA ALA A 116 2.01 11.72 -1.63
C ALA A 116 2.51 11.02 -0.36
N THR A 117 3.61 10.26 -0.46
CA THR A 117 4.25 9.65 0.72
C THR A 117 5.58 10.34 0.96
N LEU A 118 5.67 11.06 2.08
CA LEU A 118 6.85 11.80 2.50
C LEU A 118 7.67 10.97 3.49
N VAL A 119 8.92 10.71 3.14
CA VAL A 119 9.84 9.98 3.99
C VAL A 119 10.32 10.90 5.12
N ALA A 120 10.53 10.34 6.32
CA ALA A 120 11.04 11.10 7.45
C ALA A 120 12.41 11.70 7.16
N GLY A 121 12.55 13.01 7.37
CA GLY A 121 13.74 13.80 7.07
C GLY A 121 13.82 15.09 7.90
N PRO A 122 14.79 15.98 7.66
CA PRO A 122 14.76 17.34 8.16
C PRO A 122 13.47 18.07 7.71
N ALA A 123 12.87 18.87 8.60
CA ALA A 123 11.55 19.47 8.34
C ALA A 123 11.51 20.30 7.04
N GLU A 124 12.57 21.05 6.75
CA GLU A 124 12.69 21.86 5.52
C GLU A 124 12.75 20.99 4.25
N GLU A 125 13.45 19.85 4.30
CA GLU A 125 13.54 18.93 3.16
C GLU A 125 12.19 18.26 2.90
N VAL A 126 11.50 17.82 3.97
CA VAL A 126 10.16 17.20 3.88
C VAL A 126 9.14 18.22 3.35
N ALA A 127 9.21 19.49 3.78
CA ALA A 127 8.36 20.57 3.27
C ALA A 127 8.62 20.84 1.78
N THR A 128 9.88 20.92 1.36
CA THR A 128 10.25 21.09 -0.05
C THR A 128 9.75 19.93 -0.92
N GLU A 129 9.83 18.70 -0.41
CA GLU A 129 9.31 17.54 -1.11
C GLU A 129 7.78 17.59 -1.20
N ALA A 130 7.09 18.05 -0.15
CA ALA A 130 5.64 18.24 -0.18
C ALA A 130 5.21 19.29 -1.23
N GLU A 131 5.95 20.39 -1.36
CA GLU A 131 5.72 21.41 -2.41
C GLU A 131 5.82 20.79 -3.82
N ARG A 132 6.85 19.98 -4.08
CA ARG A 132 7.00 19.29 -5.37
C ARG A 132 5.85 18.35 -5.69
N TRP A 133 5.37 17.60 -4.69
CA TRP A 133 4.20 16.76 -4.87
C TRP A 133 2.92 17.59 -5.09
N ALA A 134 2.79 18.75 -4.42
CA ALA A 134 1.67 19.66 -4.62
C ALA A 134 1.68 20.27 -6.05
N GLU A 135 2.85 20.61 -6.59
CA GLU A 135 3.01 21.05 -7.97
C GLU A 135 2.56 19.98 -8.98
N ASP A 136 2.73 18.69 -8.63
CA ASP A 136 2.25 17.53 -9.41
C ASP A 136 0.77 17.16 -9.13
N GLY A 137 0.00 18.07 -8.50
CA GLY A 137 -1.44 17.94 -8.30
C GLY A 137 -1.88 17.17 -7.06
N PHE A 138 -0.98 16.73 -6.19
CA PHE A 138 -1.34 16.03 -4.97
C PHE A 138 -1.95 16.97 -3.93
N THR A 139 -3.05 16.54 -3.31
CA THR A 139 -3.76 17.28 -2.27
C THR A 139 -3.77 16.59 -0.90
N THR A 140 -3.24 15.37 -0.83
CA THR A 140 -3.12 14.59 0.41
C THR A 140 -1.67 14.15 0.60
N PHE A 141 -1.13 14.40 1.80
CA PHE A 141 0.28 14.18 2.14
C PHE A 141 0.39 13.27 3.35
N LYS A 142 1.03 12.11 3.20
CA LYS A 142 1.26 11.15 4.27
C LYS A 142 2.71 11.23 4.74
N LEU A 143 2.93 11.65 5.98
CA LEU A 143 4.25 11.79 6.59
C LEU A 143 4.60 10.55 7.42
N LYS A 144 5.77 10.00 7.19
CA LYS A 144 6.35 8.97 8.07
C LYS A 144 6.97 9.64 9.28
N LEU A 145 6.48 9.27 10.47
CA LEU A 145 6.92 9.79 11.76
C LEU A 145 7.54 8.68 12.63
N GLY A 146 8.05 9.04 13.80
CA GLY A 146 8.59 8.08 14.76
C GLY A 146 9.94 7.46 14.36
N ALA A 147 10.59 7.93 13.30
CA ALA A 147 11.89 7.42 12.90
C ALA A 147 12.97 7.74 13.95
N GLU A 148 13.56 6.70 14.55
CA GLU A 148 14.72 6.87 15.43
C GLU A 148 15.94 7.32 14.63
N THR A 149 16.33 8.58 14.77
CA THR A 149 17.66 9.02 14.32
C THR A 149 18.68 8.85 15.43
N ALA A 150 19.37 7.71 15.37
CA ALA A 150 20.68 7.39 15.97
C ALA A 150 20.99 7.77 17.43
N LYS A 151 21.41 6.74 18.19
CA LYS A 151 22.23 6.73 19.42
C LYS A 151 21.63 7.27 20.72
N LYS A 152 21.05 6.31 21.47
CA LYS A 152 20.93 6.17 22.94
C LYS A 152 21.29 7.39 23.80
N SER A 153 20.29 8.09 24.32
CA SER A 153 20.02 8.56 25.68
C SER A 153 19.08 9.76 25.80
N ASP A 154 18.90 10.63 24.78
CA ASP A 154 17.93 11.75 24.79
C ASP A 154 16.89 11.69 23.68
N VAL A 155 16.74 10.51 23.08
CA VAL A 155 16.13 10.27 21.75
C VAL A 155 14.63 10.57 21.70
N ARG A 156 13.87 10.28 22.78
CA ARG A 156 12.40 10.41 22.75
C ARG A 156 11.91 11.85 22.65
N THR A 157 12.57 12.78 23.33
CA THR A 157 12.17 14.21 23.28
C THR A 157 12.56 14.84 21.95
N LEU A 158 13.76 14.54 21.44
CA LEU A 158 14.24 15.05 20.15
C LEU A 158 13.43 14.49 18.96
N SER A 159 13.08 13.19 18.98
CA SER A 159 12.24 12.57 17.95
C SER A 159 10.86 13.25 17.91
N ARG A 160 10.21 13.42 19.06
CA ARG A 160 8.89 14.06 19.13
C ARG A 160 8.90 15.50 18.62
N THR A 161 9.87 16.32 19.01
CA THR A 161 9.97 17.70 18.54
C THR A 161 10.12 17.73 17.02
N ARG A 162 10.92 16.81 16.47
CA ARG A 162 11.12 16.67 15.03
C ARG A 162 9.82 16.27 14.31
N ASP A 163 9.07 15.27 14.83
CA ASP A 163 7.81 14.81 14.24
C ASP A 163 6.82 15.99 14.10
N ILE A 164 6.68 16.81 15.16
CA ILE A 164 5.80 17.98 15.15
C ILE A 164 6.33 19.08 14.22
N GLU A 165 7.64 19.33 14.21
CA GLU A 165 8.27 20.30 13.30
C GLU A 165 8.07 19.91 11.84
N GLN A 166 8.15 18.63 11.50
CA GLN A 166 7.87 18.14 10.15
C GLN A 166 6.41 18.39 9.72
N VAL A 167 5.45 18.05 10.58
CA VAL A 167 4.02 18.27 10.26
C VAL A 167 3.73 19.77 10.13
N ARG A 168 4.30 20.61 11.02
CA ARG A 168 4.17 22.07 10.93
C ARG A 168 4.73 22.60 9.62
N ALA A 169 5.96 22.23 9.27
CA ALA A 169 6.61 22.70 8.06
C ALA A 169 5.86 22.28 6.78
N VAL A 170 5.36 21.03 6.73
CA VAL A 170 4.53 20.59 5.61
C VAL A 170 3.21 21.37 5.56
N ARG A 171 2.52 21.59 6.69
CA ARG A 171 1.28 22.38 6.72
C ARG A 171 1.51 23.82 6.24
N GLU A 172 2.61 24.45 6.63
CA GLU A 172 3.00 25.78 6.16
C GLU A 172 3.27 25.79 4.65
N ALA A 173 3.90 24.75 4.11
CA ALA A 173 4.24 24.62 2.71
C ALA A 173 3.02 24.35 1.79
N VAL A 174 2.13 23.41 2.19
CA VAL A 174 1.02 22.98 1.32
C VAL A 174 -0.30 23.70 1.59
N GLY A 175 -0.37 24.57 2.62
CA GLY A 175 -1.55 25.35 2.95
C GLY A 175 -2.65 24.56 3.69
N THR A 176 -3.76 25.23 4.03
CA THR A 176 -4.83 24.69 4.89
C THR A 176 -5.78 23.75 4.17
N GLU A 177 -5.91 23.83 2.85
CA GLU A 177 -6.81 22.98 2.05
C GLU A 177 -6.26 21.57 1.85
N ALA A 178 -4.95 21.38 2.01
CA ALA A 178 -4.32 20.08 1.88
C ALA A 178 -4.65 19.16 3.06
N ARG A 179 -4.84 17.87 2.79
CA ARG A 179 -5.04 16.84 3.81
C ARG A 179 -3.68 16.30 4.25
N ILE A 180 -3.43 16.27 5.55
CA ILE A 180 -2.20 15.72 6.11
C ILE A 180 -2.53 14.46 6.89
N ARG A 181 -1.81 13.37 6.61
CA ARG A 181 -1.83 12.11 7.34
C ARG A 181 -0.48 11.86 7.97
N VAL A 182 -0.48 11.21 9.12
CA VAL A 182 0.75 10.79 9.78
C VAL A 182 0.75 9.28 9.96
N ASP A 183 1.92 8.66 9.81
CA ASP A 183 2.10 7.22 9.94
C ASP A 183 3.34 6.95 10.80
N ALA A 184 3.12 6.45 11.99
CA ALA A 184 4.19 6.16 12.95
C ALA A 184 4.64 4.70 12.93
N ASN A 185 3.97 3.80 12.20
CA ASN A 185 4.33 2.38 12.09
C ASN A 185 4.66 1.72 13.46
N GLU A 186 3.79 1.90 14.45
CA GLU A 186 3.91 1.37 15.84
C GLU A 186 5.08 1.94 16.64
N ALA A 187 5.69 3.06 16.21
CA ALA A 187 6.90 3.57 16.86
C ALA A 187 6.66 4.16 18.25
N TRP A 188 5.43 4.56 18.58
CA TRP A 188 5.16 5.21 19.85
C TRP A 188 4.57 4.26 20.90
N ASP A 189 4.94 4.47 22.17
CA ASP A 189 4.15 3.96 23.29
C ASP A 189 2.87 4.82 23.48
N LEU A 190 1.90 4.31 24.22
CA LEU A 190 0.58 4.96 24.39
C LEU A 190 0.69 6.40 24.93
N GLU A 191 1.58 6.64 25.89
CA GLU A 191 1.73 7.98 26.50
C GLU A 191 2.44 8.96 25.57
N THR A 192 3.37 8.47 24.77
CA THR A 192 4.02 9.26 23.72
C THR A 192 3.00 9.59 22.62
N ALA A 193 2.22 8.62 22.15
CA ALA A 193 1.19 8.82 21.14
C ALA A 193 0.16 9.88 21.56
N LYS A 194 -0.37 9.80 22.79
CA LYS A 194 -1.31 10.81 23.33
C LYS A 194 -0.73 12.21 23.27
N ARG A 195 0.52 12.38 23.68
CA ARG A 195 1.18 13.71 23.68
C ARG A 195 1.43 14.24 22.29
N VAL A 196 1.94 13.38 21.39
CA VAL A 196 2.21 13.77 20.00
C VAL A 196 0.92 14.16 19.31
N LEU A 197 -0.13 13.33 19.40
CA LEU A 197 -1.40 13.63 18.74
C LEU A 197 -2.06 14.89 19.28
N ALA A 198 -1.99 15.15 20.58
CA ALA A 198 -2.49 16.41 21.17
C ALA A 198 -1.71 17.64 20.63
N GLU A 199 -0.39 17.55 20.43
CA GLU A 199 0.40 18.61 19.84
C GLU A 199 0.18 18.76 18.32
N LEU A 200 -0.34 17.72 17.64
CA LEU A 200 -0.68 17.74 16.22
C LEU A 200 -2.10 18.26 15.91
N GLU A 201 -3.01 18.33 16.91
CA GLU A 201 -4.37 18.85 16.71
C GLU A 201 -4.45 20.21 15.98
N PRO A 202 -3.59 21.22 16.29
CA PRO A 202 -3.63 22.51 15.60
C PRO A 202 -3.30 22.45 14.10
N TYR A 203 -2.73 21.36 13.63
CA TYR A 203 -2.35 21.19 12.23
C TYR A 203 -3.39 20.44 11.40
N GLU A 204 -4.58 20.17 11.96
CA GLU A 204 -5.72 19.56 11.27
C GLU A 204 -5.34 18.28 10.52
N VAL A 205 -4.68 17.34 11.24
CA VAL A 205 -4.31 16.03 10.70
C VAL A 205 -5.56 15.22 10.40
N GLU A 206 -5.71 14.75 9.16
CA GLU A 206 -6.87 13.98 8.69
C GLU A 206 -6.99 12.65 9.43
N LEU A 207 -5.88 11.93 9.58
CA LEU A 207 -5.80 10.68 10.33
C LEU A 207 -4.36 10.35 10.77
N ALA A 208 -4.26 9.54 11.83
CA ALA A 208 -3.01 8.96 12.30
C ALA A 208 -3.02 7.43 12.10
N GLU A 209 -2.12 6.93 11.23
CA GLU A 209 -2.00 5.52 10.89
C GLU A 209 -1.07 4.83 11.87
N GLN A 210 -1.54 3.73 12.47
CA GLN A 210 -0.84 2.82 13.38
C GLN A 210 0.15 3.51 14.35
N PRO A 211 -0.31 4.45 15.17
CA PRO A 211 0.55 5.18 16.09
C PRO A 211 1.15 4.30 17.19
N VAL A 212 0.42 3.28 17.62
CA VAL A 212 0.80 2.33 18.68
C VAL A 212 0.52 0.90 18.24
N ALA A 213 1.23 -0.09 18.84
CA ALA A 213 1.06 -1.50 18.54
C ALA A 213 -0.22 -2.08 19.17
N GLY A 214 -1.00 -2.81 18.35
CA GLY A 214 -2.14 -3.62 18.78
C GLY A 214 -3.45 -2.85 19.03
N LEU A 215 -4.57 -3.53 18.80
CA LEU A 215 -5.91 -2.92 18.82
C LEU A 215 -6.32 -2.40 20.20
N GLU A 216 -5.90 -3.03 21.29
CA GLU A 216 -6.22 -2.58 22.65
C GLU A 216 -5.56 -1.23 23.02
N ALA A 217 -4.31 -1.03 22.55
CA ALA A 217 -3.62 0.25 22.74
C ALA A 217 -4.24 1.32 21.81
N MET A 218 -4.56 0.94 20.58
CA MET A 218 -5.28 1.79 19.63
C MET A 218 -6.62 2.26 20.21
N ALA A 219 -7.44 1.37 20.79
CA ALA A 219 -8.72 1.72 21.41
C ALA A 219 -8.57 2.73 22.56
N LYS A 220 -7.54 2.54 23.42
CA LYS A 220 -7.25 3.50 24.50
C LYS A 220 -6.79 4.86 23.96
N LEU A 221 -6.08 4.86 22.85
CA LEU A 221 -5.63 6.09 22.21
C LEU A 221 -6.80 6.79 21.50
N ALA A 222 -7.66 6.05 20.79
CA ALA A 222 -8.84 6.59 20.12
C ALA A 222 -9.79 7.32 21.10
N ALA A 223 -9.91 6.80 22.32
CA ALA A 223 -10.69 7.45 23.39
C ALA A 223 -10.02 8.73 23.97
N ALA A 224 -8.76 9.03 23.61
CA ALA A 224 -7.95 10.10 24.17
C ALA A 224 -7.50 11.15 23.14
N THR A 225 -7.90 11.03 21.87
CA THR A 225 -7.55 11.97 20.80
C THR A 225 -8.77 12.31 19.95
N SER A 226 -8.77 13.51 19.38
CA SER A 226 -9.76 13.94 18.37
C SER A 226 -9.35 13.54 16.94
N ILE A 227 -8.06 13.20 16.72
CA ILE A 227 -7.56 12.78 15.41
C ILE A 227 -8.02 11.34 15.12
N PRO A 228 -8.74 11.09 14.01
CA PRO A 228 -9.14 9.74 13.63
C PRO A 228 -7.94 8.81 13.50
N LEU A 229 -8.04 7.59 14.02
CA LEU A 229 -6.99 6.58 13.88
C LEU A 229 -7.28 5.66 12.70
N ALA A 230 -6.22 5.23 12.01
CA ALA A 230 -6.27 4.17 11.01
C ALA A 230 -5.37 3.01 11.45
N ALA A 231 -5.87 1.77 11.32
CA ALA A 231 -5.04 0.58 11.49
C ALA A 231 -4.26 0.26 10.21
N ASP A 232 -3.06 -0.28 10.36
CA ASP A 232 -2.27 -0.91 9.29
C ASP A 232 -1.83 -2.31 9.76
N GLU A 233 -0.82 -2.36 10.62
CA GLU A 233 -0.26 -3.62 11.12
C GLU A 233 -1.26 -4.45 11.93
N SER A 234 -2.21 -3.81 12.59
CA SER A 234 -3.17 -4.46 13.50
C SER A 234 -4.40 -5.04 12.83
N VAL A 235 -4.61 -4.83 11.52
CA VAL A 235 -5.75 -5.36 10.75
C VAL A 235 -5.24 -6.01 9.46
N THR A 236 -5.31 -7.34 9.41
CA THR A 236 -4.88 -8.17 8.28
C THR A 236 -5.93 -9.19 7.85
N THR A 237 -6.97 -9.36 8.66
CA THR A 237 -8.10 -10.27 8.38
C THR A 237 -9.44 -9.60 8.67
N PRO A 238 -10.56 -10.11 8.12
CA PRO A 238 -11.89 -9.63 8.44
C PRO A 238 -12.22 -9.72 9.94
N GLU A 239 -11.78 -10.78 10.64
CA GLU A 239 -12.00 -10.97 12.08
C GLU A 239 -11.27 -9.91 12.91
N GLU A 240 -10.06 -9.51 12.49
CA GLU A 240 -9.33 -8.39 13.12
C GLU A 240 -10.04 -7.04 12.86
N ALA A 241 -10.63 -6.85 11.68
CA ALA A 241 -11.45 -5.69 11.38
C ALA A 241 -12.70 -5.63 12.27
N GLU A 242 -13.44 -6.75 12.42
CA GLU A 242 -14.58 -6.86 13.35
C GLU A 242 -14.17 -6.52 14.80
N ARG A 243 -13.01 -7.04 15.22
CA ARG A 243 -12.47 -6.74 16.55
C ARG A 243 -12.10 -5.28 16.71
N ALA A 244 -11.50 -4.65 15.69
CA ALA A 244 -11.17 -3.22 15.70
C ALA A 244 -12.43 -2.36 15.87
N VAL A 245 -13.50 -2.68 15.14
CA VAL A 245 -14.82 -2.03 15.27
C VAL A 245 -15.40 -2.24 16.67
N ALA A 246 -15.42 -3.48 17.17
CA ALA A 246 -15.96 -3.81 18.49
C ALA A 246 -15.25 -3.09 19.64
N LEU A 247 -13.93 -2.86 19.50
CA LEU A 247 -13.14 -2.12 20.47
C LEU A 247 -13.20 -0.59 20.29
N GLY A 248 -13.72 -0.09 19.17
CA GLY A 248 -13.60 1.32 18.80
C GLY A 248 -12.14 1.75 18.61
N ALA A 249 -11.30 0.86 18.09
CA ALA A 249 -9.85 1.03 18.03
C ALA A 249 -9.40 2.01 16.94
N CYS A 250 -10.15 2.11 15.86
CA CYS A 250 -9.84 2.98 14.72
C CYS A 250 -11.10 3.28 13.89
N ALA A 251 -11.04 4.34 13.10
CA ALA A 251 -12.09 4.74 12.16
C ALA A 251 -11.86 4.16 10.75
N TYR A 252 -10.62 3.84 10.43
CA TYR A 252 -10.18 3.41 9.11
C TYR A 252 -9.13 2.31 9.19
N THR A 253 -8.88 1.65 8.05
CA THR A 253 -7.72 0.75 7.89
C THR A 253 -7.02 0.98 6.56
N GLY A 254 -5.68 0.97 6.58
CA GLY A 254 -4.83 0.94 5.39
C GLY A 254 -4.58 -0.50 4.95
N ILE A 255 -5.02 -0.86 3.76
CA ILE A 255 -4.89 -2.23 3.23
C ILE A 255 -3.70 -2.31 2.27
N LYS A 256 -2.78 -3.23 2.53
CA LYS A 256 -1.73 -3.65 1.59
C LYS A 256 -2.06 -5.06 1.11
N LEU A 257 -2.27 -5.23 -0.20
CA LEU A 257 -2.73 -6.51 -0.76
C LEU A 257 -1.79 -7.67 -0.39
N SER A 258 -0.47 -7.46 -0.51
CA SER A 258 0.53 -8.47 -0.12
C SER A 258 0.52 -8.81 1.37
N LYS A 259 0.05 -7.91 2.23
CA LYS A 259 -0.04 -8.15 3.68
C LYS A 259 -1.30 -8.94 4.05
N VAL A 260 -2.43 -8.61 3.46
CA VAL A 260 -3.71 -9.26 3.77
C VAL A 260 -3.91 -10.56 3.00
N GLY A 261 -3.13 -10.79 1.94
CA GLY A 261 -3.15 -12.03 1.16
C GLY A 261 -3.94 -11.98 -0.14
N GLY A 262 -4.39 -10.80 -0.56
CA GLY A 262 -4.96 -10.59 -1.88
C GLY A 262 -6.20 -9.70 -1.92
N PRO A 263 -6.73 -9.48 -3.13
CA PRO A 263 -7.90 -8.64 -3.38
C PRO A 263 -9.18 -9.09 -2.66
N GLU A 264 -9.45 -10.40 -2.60
CA GLU A 264 -10.67 -10.92 -1.96
C GLU A 264 -10.70 -10.62 -0.46
N THR A 265 -9.57 -10.86 0.24
CA THR A 265 -9.44 -10.52 1.67
C THR A 265 -9.52 -9.00 1.89
N ALA A 266 -8.91 -8.22 0.99
CA ALA A 266 -8.96 -6.74 1.07
C ALA A 266 -10.41 -6.22 1.02
N LEU A 267 -11.22 -6.72 0.10
CA LEU A 267 -12.63 -6.35 -0.02
C LEU A 267 -13.44 -6.81 1.19
N ALA A 268 -13.21 -8.03 1.69
CA ALA A 268 -13.89 -8.54 2.89
C ALA A 268 -13.57 -7.71 4.15
N ILE A 269 -12.34 -7.24 4.32
CA ILE A 269 -11.97 -6.29 5.38
C ILE A 269 -12.74 -4.97 5.23
N ALA A 270 -12.81 -4.46 4.00
CA ALA A 270 -13.45 -3.17 3.71
C ALA A 270 -14.97 -3.18 3.86
N GLU A 271 -15.62 -4.34 3.76
CA GLU A 271 -17.05 -4.49 4.10
C GLU A 271 -17.31 -4.21 5.59
N VAL A 272 -16.34 -4.50 6.46
CA VAL A 272 -16.45 -4.36 7.92
C VAL A 272 -15.98 -2.99 8.39
N LEU A 273 -14.85 -2.52 7.89
CA LEU A 273 -14.18 -1.29 8.36
C LEU A 273 -13.80 -0.42 7.16
N PRO A 274 -14.14 0.90 7.17
CA PRO A 274 -13.73 1.80 6.10
C PRO A 274 -12.24 1.72 5.80
N ALA A 275 -11.90 1.56 4.52
CA ALA A 275 -10.54 1.24 4.11
C ALA A 275 -10.04 2.13 2.97
N TYR A 276 -8.74 2.27 2.90
CA TYR A 276 -8.01 2.78 1.73
C TYR A 276 -6.86 1.84 1.39
N VAL A 277 -6.57 1.69 0.11
CA VAL A 277 -5.50 0.81 -0.36
C VAL A 277 -4.17 1.53 -0.26
N THR A 278 -3.14 0.83 0.21
CA THR A 278 -1.77 1.32 0.24
C THR A 278 -0.82 0.29 -0.38
N SER A 279 0.32 0.76 -0.87
CA SER A 279 1.35 -0.09 -1.44
C SER A 279 2.32 -0.61 -0.36
N ALA A 280 2.78 -1.84 -0.54
CA ALA A 280 3.93 -2.39 0.17
C ALA A 280 5.26 -2.12 -0.59
N LEU A 281 5.30 -1.09 -1.43
CA LEU A 281 6.30 -0.84 -2.46
C LEU A 281 6.18 -1.89 -3.58
N ASP A 282 4.96 -2.02 -4.08
CA ASP A 282 4.60 -2.96 -5.13
C ASP A 282 5.14 -2.49 -6.48
N GLY A 283 5.38 -3.43 -7.37
CA GLY A 283 5.68 -3.20 -8.77
C GLY A 283 4.42 -2.95 -9.62
N PRO A 284 4.54 -2.93 -10.95
CA PRO A 284 3.46 -2.50 -11.83
C PRO A 284 2.19 -3.34 -11.73
N VAL A 285 2.32 -4.65 -11.49
CA VAL A 285 1.14 -5.55 -11.38
C VAL A 285 0.42 -5.34 -10.06
N GLY A 286 1.16 -5.22 -8.94
CA GLY A 286 0.60 -4.97 -7.63
C GLY A 286 -0.06 -3.59 -7.53
N ILE A 287 0.52 -2.56 -8.15
CA ILE A 287 -0.09 -1.22 -8.23
C ILE A 287 -1.39 -1.25 -9.02
N ALA A 288 -1.44 -1.95 -10.17
CA ALA A 288 -2.66 -2.07 -10.97
C ALA A 288 -3.77 -2.84 -10.22
N ALA A 289 -3.41 -3.93 -9.53
CA ALA A 289 -4.35 -4.65 -8.68
C ALA A 289 -4.86 -3.79 -7.50
N GLY A 290 -3.96 -3.00 -6.90
CA GLY A 290 -4.32 -2.04 -5.86
C GLY A 290 -5.28 -0.95 -6.36
N ALA A 291 -5.03 -0.41 -7.55
CA ALA A 291 -5.92 0.56 -8.20
C ALA A 291 -7.31 -0.04 -8.47
N ARG A 292 -7.35 -1.31 -8.92
CA ARG A 292 -8.60 -2.02 -9.13
C ARG A 292 -9.41 -2.18 -7.85
N VAL A 293 -8.77 -2.63 -6.77
CA VAL A 293 -9.45 -2.75 -5.47
C VAL A 293 -9.92 -1.37 -4.97
N ALA A 294 -9.13 -0.32 -5.16
CA ALA A 294 -9.51 1.04 -4.79
C ALA A 294 -10.79 1.51 -5.51
N LEU A 295 -10.93 1.23 -6.81
CA LEU A 295 -12.14 1.50 -7.58
C LEU A 295 -13.34 0.66 -7.11
N ASP A 296 -13.13 -0.62 -6.82
CA ASP A 296 -14.19 -1.49 -6.27
C ASP A 296 -14.67 -1.00 -4.89
N LEU A 297 -13.78 -0.40 -4.06
CA LEU A 297 -14.16 0.23 -2.79
C LEU A 297 -15.01 1.50 -3.00
N ALA A 298 -14.71 2.29 -4.03
CA ALA A 298 -15.50 3.47 -4.38
C ALA A 298 -16.91 3.08 -4.88
N ASP A 299 -17.01 2.04 -5.71
CA ASP A 299 -18.29 1.52 -6.24
C ASP A 299 -19.16 0.91 -5.14
N ALA A 300 -18.56 0.24 -4.15
CA ALA A 300 -19.26 -0.30 -2.98
C ALA A 300 -19.79 0.79 -2.05
N GLY A 301 -19.59 2.04 -2.41
CA GLY A 301 -19.72 3.28 -1.68
C GLY A 301 -20.82 3.34 -0.63
N HIS A 302 -20.42 3.61 0.58
CA HIS A 302 -21.27 4.20 1.58
C HIS A 302 -21.29 5.72 1.34
N PRO A 303 -22.40 6.31 0.88
CA PRO A 303 -22.45 7.73 0.48
C PRO A 303 -22.11 8.71 1.62
N GLU A 304 -22.05 8.23 2.85
CA GLU A 304 -21.69 9.01 4.04
C GLU A 304 -20.19 8.93 4.39
N ARG A 305 -19.38 8.12 3.67
CA ARG A 305 -17.95 7.99 3.93
C ARG A 305 -17.17 9.00 3.10
N PRO A 306 -16.20 9.71 3.68
CA PRO A 306 -15.34 10.59 2.91
C PRO A 306 -14.52 9.76 1.92
N GLU A 307 -14.31 10.30 0.72
CA GLU A 307 -13.35 9.76 -0.21
C GLU A 307 -11.95 9.88 0.38
N LEU A 308 -11.29 8.74 0.58
CA LEU A 308 -9.94 8.65 1.13
C LEU A 308 -8.92 8.48 -0.01
N ALA A 309 -7.89 9.32 -0.02
CA ALA A 309 -6.78 9.12 -0.94
C ALA A 309 -6.04 7.81 -0.65
N HIS A 310 -5.64 7.10 -1.70
CA HIS A 310 -4.95 5.82 -1.65
C HIS A 310 -3.43 5.99 -1.68
N GLY A 311 -2.68 5.11 -1.03
CA GLY A 311 -1.22 5.17 -0.95
C GLY A 311 -0.56 4.37 -2.09
N LEU A 312 -0.96 4.60 -3.34
CA LEU A 312 -0.53 3.84 -4.52
C LEU A 312 0.50 4.54 -5.41
N ALA A 313 0.89 5.78 -5.08
CA ALA A 313 1.85 6.56 -5.87
C ALA A 313 3.32 6.12 -5.67
N THR A 314 3.58 4.92 -5.13
CA THR A 314 4.93 4.45 -4.79
C THR A 314 5.77 4.01 -6.00
N GLN A 315 5.17 3.76 -7.17
CA GLN A 315 5.90 3.52 -8.42
C GLN A 315 6.87 4.66 -8.75
N ARG A 316 6.60 5.86 -8.30
CA ARG A 316 7.44 7.04 -8.48
C ARG A 316 8.81 6.94 -7.78
N LEU A 317 8.94 6.05 -6.80
CA LEU A 317 10.17 5.81 -6.06
C LEU A 317 11.17 4.94 -6.83
N PHE A 318 10.72 4.17 -7.83
CA PHE A 318 11.57 3.28 -8.61
C PHE A 318 12.27 4.01 -9.76
N ALA A 319 13.51 3.58 -10.05
CA ALA A 319 14.30 4.12 -11.15
C ALA A 319 13.89 3.52 -12.51
N SER A 320 13.24 2.34 -12.50
CA SER A 320 12.83 1.59 -13.68
C SER A 320 11.56 0.77 -13.38
N THR A 321 10.97 0.20 -14.42
CA THR A 321 9.82 -0.72 -14.35
C THR A 321 10.11 -1.95 -15.22
N ILE A 322 9.32 -3.01 -15.03
CA ILE A 322 9.31 -4.21 -15.92
C ILE A 322 8.11 -4.18 -16.88
N ALA A 323 7.39 -3.09 -16.97
CA ALA A 323 6.17 -2.99 -17.79
C ALA A 323 6.36 -1.99 -18.93
N SER A 324 5.84 -2.34 -20.11
CA SER A 324 5.67 -1.43 -21.25
C SER A 324 4.36 -0.64 -21.19
N VAL A 325 3.34 -1.20 -20.48
CA VAL A 325 2.07 -0.54 -20.17
C VAL A 325 1.77 -0.78 -18.70
N GLU A 326 1.60 0.30 -17.94
CA GLU A 326 1.27 0.29 -16.51
C GLU A 326 0.36 1.45 -16.13
N CYS A 327 -0.05 1.53 -14.87
CA CYS A 327 -0.82 2.67 -14.37
C CYS A 327 -0.03 3.97 -14.52
N GLU A 328 -0.70 5.04 -14.98
CA GLU A 328 -0.12 6.37 -15.12
C GLU A 328 -0.46 7.24 -13.91
N LEU A 329 0.55 7.87 -13.31
CA LEU A 329 0.37 8.81 -12.22
C LEU A 329 0.46 10.24 -12.76
N ARG A 330 -0.66 10.98 -12.74
CA ARG A 330 -0.73 12.38 -13.16
C ARG A 330 -1.76 13.15 -12.34
N ASP A 331 -1.49 14.41 -12.07
CA ASP A 331 -2.38 15.33 -11.35
C ASP A 331 -2.87 14.77 -9.99
N GLY A 332 -1.98 14.09 -9.25
CA GLY A 332 -2.30 13.46 -7.98
C GLY A 332 -3.21 12.22 -8.07
N MET A 333 -3.54 11.78 -9.28
CA MET A 333 -4.41 10.66 -9.58
C MET A 333 -3.65 9.51 -10.23
N LEU A 334 -3.98 8.28 -9.87
CA LEU A 334 -3.50 7.07 -10.52
C LEU A 334 -4.54 6.59 -11.53
N HIS A 335 -4.17 6.62 -12.80
CA HIS A 335 -5.00 6.14 -13.90
C HIS A 335 -4.64 4.69 -14.20
N PRO A 336 -5.59 3.75 -14.16
CA PRO A 336 -5.36 2.39 -14.64
C PRO A 336 -4.83 2.39 -16.09
N PRO A 337 -4.14 1.32 -16.52
CA PRO A 337 -3.64 1.23 -17.88
C PRO A 337 -4.74 1.51 -18.92
N PRO A 338 -4.45 2.33 -19.95
CA PRO A 338 -5.45 2.67 -20.96
C PRO A 338 -5.76 1.46 -21.85
N GLY A 339 -7.04 1.32 -22.22
CA GLY A 339 -7.46 0.38 -23.25
C GLY A 339 -8.67 -0.48 -22.89
N PRO A 340 -9.36 -1.01 -23.89
CA PRO A 340 -10.53 -1.87 -23.71
C PRO A 340 -10.15 -3.30 -23.31
N GLY A 341 -8.91 -3.52 -22.87
CA GLY A 341 -8.40 -4.83 -22.49
C GLY A 341 -9.02 -5.31 -21.16
N PRO A 342 -9.48 -6.57 -21.11
CA PRO A 342 -9.88 -7.17 -19.86
C PRO A 342 -8.67 -7.38 -18.93
N GLY A 343 -8.91 -7.40 -17.62
CA GLY A 343 -7.90 -7.65 -16.61
C GLY A 343 -7.25 -6.38 -16.06
N LEU A 344 -6.02 -6.53 -15.55
CA LEU A 344 -5.25 -5.43 -14.94
C LEU A 344 -4.70 -4.43 -15.98
N GLY A 345 -4.72 -4.79 -17.28
CA GLY A 345 -4.22 -3.96 -18.36
C GLY A 345 -2.69 -3.81 -18.44
N VAL A 346 -1.96 -4.40 -17.51
CA VAL A 346 -0.48 -4.34 -17.49
C VAL A 346 0.10 -5.21 -18.59
N GLU A 347 1.07 -4.66 -19.33
CA GLU A 347 1.87 -5.39 -20.31
C GLU A 347 3.34 -5.45 -19.85
N ILE A 348 3.89 -6.64 -19.78
CA ILE A 348 5.28 -6.84 -19.35
C ILE A 348 6.23 -6.63 -20.53
N ASP A 349 7.28 -5.86 -20.30
CA ASP A 349 8.44 -5.75 -21.20
C ASP A 349 9.42 -6.89 -20.85
N GLU A 350 9.54 -7.86 -21.75
CA GLU A 350 10.35 -9.06 -21.51
C GLU A 350 11.86 -8.74 -21.41
N GLU A 351 12.35 -7.72 -22.13
CA GLU A 351 13.74 -7.29 -22.06
C GLU A 351 14.02 -6.60 -20.71
N ALA A 352 13.13 -5.73 -20.27
CA ALA A 352 13.23 -5.10 -18.97
C ALA A 352 13.10 -6.12 -17.82
N LEU A 353 12.18 -7.08 -17.93
CA LEU A 353 12.04 -8.15 -16.93
C LEU A 353 13.33 -8.98 -16.81
N GLU A 354 13.91 -9.40 -17.94
CA GLU A 354 15.16 -10.18 -17.92
C GLU A 354 16.33 -9.37 -17.35
N ALA A 355 16.39 -8.05 -17.62
CA ALA A 355 17.39 -7.16 -17.04
C ALA A 355 17.29 -6.98 -15.52
N HIS A 356 16.10 -7.22 -14.95
CA HIS A 356 15.83 -7.09 -13.50
C HIS A 356 15.68 -8.43 -12.78
N ARG A 357 15.84 -9.55 -13.47
CA ARG A 357 15.70 -10.90 -12.93
C ARG A 357 16.76 -11.20 -11.85
N LEU A 358 16.38 -11.94 -10.80
CA LEU A 358 17.24 -12.37 -9.69
C LEU A 358 17.72 -13.81 -9.86
#